data_f4999e628ee71d06e0f18e87027a5719
#
_entry.id   f4999e628ee71d06e0f18e87027a5719
#
_cell.length_a   1.000
_cell.length_b   1.000
_cell.length_c   1.000
_cell.angle_alpha   90.00
_cell.angle_beta   90.00
_cell.angle_gamma   90.00
#
_symmetry.space_group_name_H-M   'P 1'
#
loop_
_entity.id
_entity.type
_entity.pdbx_description
1 polymer ?
#
loop_
_entity_poly.entity_id
_entity_poly.type
_entity_poly.pdbx_seq_one_letter_code
_entity_poly.pdbx_strand_id
1 'polypeptide(L)'
;RGLKDAIRLDLCLIFLLKSPMIRLRWLQCLVLNGVIFLGSVGVFRLVVNPLLMTIVRWISGFEEESMQKWTEALYFLHLLTWVVPVYSLSYLLNIAWHQDIANETFAIFSPSDPRVKTTLTARIVDALMRNLLNIIFALQTWLLGFVPYIGTFLNLTSMCLLISTYSFEYRWVYLGWESHVRLRFIERHWAYFIGFGLPSTVLCSVFPRFIDNGIFSMLFPICIMTAVAARPRSMTTLGRIPIYVLVERVTGFLIRTMDEQKLNSHVC
;
A
#
# COMPACT_ATOMS: atom_id res chain seq x y z
N ARG A 1 4.81 10.42 -19.21
CA ARG A 1 3.41 9.97 -19.33
C ARG A 1 2.92 9.41 -18.01
N GLY A 2 3.60 8.45 -17.37
CA GLY A 2 3.19 7.92 -16.07
C GLY A 2 2.94 9.00 -15.02
N LEU A 3 3.88 9.91 -14.85
CA LEU A 3 3.72 11.08 -13.98
C LEU A 3 2.48 11.92 -14.33
N LYS A 4 2.24 12.16 -15.62
CA LYS A 4 1.05 12.92 -16.06
C LYS A 4 -0.24 12.20 -15.71
N ASP A 5 -0.27 10.89 -15.88
CA ASP A 5 -1.47 10.08 -15.54
C ASP A 5 -1.71 10.04 -14.02
N ALA A 6 -0.64 9.99 -13.21
CA ALA A 6 -0.73 9.98 -11.75
C ALA A 6 -1.33 11.27 -11.16
N ILE A 7 -1.06 12.43 -11.76
CA ILE A 7 -1.51 13.75 -11.27
C ILE A 7 -2.81 14.22 -11.94
N ARG A 8 -3.56 13.34 -12.59
CA ARG A 8 -4.86 13.68 -13.20
C ARG A 8 -5.96 13.83 -12.14
N LEU A 9 -5.83 14.84 -11.32
CA LEU A 9 -6.81 15.16 -10.28
C LEU A 9 -8.16 15.61 -10.86
N ASP A 10 -8.18 16.09 -12.12
CA ASP A 10 -9.39 16.35 -12.89
C ASP A 10 -10.33 15.14 -12.95
N LEU A 11 -9.77 13.97 -13.23
CA LEU A 11 -10.53 12.72 -13.26
C LEU A 11 -11.05 12.32 -11.87
N CYS A 12 -10.22 12.48 -10.84
CA CYS A 12 -10.64 12.18 -9.48
C CYS A 12 -11.84 13.04 -9.07
N LEU A 13 -11.83 14.34 -9.39
CA LEU A 13 -12.96 15.21 -9.17
C LEU A 13 -14.21 14.76 -9.91
N ILE A 14 -14.08 14.35 -11.17
CA ILE A 14 -15.20 13.82 -11.97
C ILE A 14 -15.80 12.56 -11.30
N PHE A 15 -14.97 11.62 -10.84
CA PHE A 15 -15.44 10.41 -10.17
C PHE A 15 -16.13 10.73 -8.83
N LEU A 16 -15.56 11.65 -8.05
CA LEU A 16 -16.16 12.12 -6.80
C LEU A 16 -17.50 12.80 -7.01
N LEU A 17 -17.63 13.60 -8.06
CA LEU A 17 -18.90 14.25 -8.38
C LEU A 17 -19.96 13.28 -8.86
N LYS A 18 -19.57 12.27 -9.64
CA LYS A 18 -20.49 11.29 -10.22
C LYS A 18 -20.98 10.22 -9.24
N SER A 19 -20.14 9.84 -8.25
CA SER A 19 -20.50 8.74 -7.35
C SER A 19 -20.51 9.16 -5.87
N PRO A 20 -21.67 9.08 -5.21
CA PRO A 20 -21.75 9.26 -3.76
C PRO A 20 -21.00 8.15 -3.00
N MET A 21 -20.91 6.95 -3.57
CA MET A 21 -20.20 5.82 -2.98
C MET A 21 -18.69 6.11 -2.87
N ILE A 22 -18.06 6.63 -3.93
CA ILE A 22 -16.64 7.00 -3.93
C ILE A 22 -16.39 8.09 -2.87
N ARG A 23 -17.25 9.12 -2.81
CA ARG A 23 -17.14 10.17 -1.79
C ARG A 23 -17.19 9.62 -0.37
N LEU A 24 -18.17 8.76 -0.10
CA LEU A 24 -18.34 8.15 1.21
C LEU A 24 -17.12 7.33 1.61
N ARG A 25 -16.66 6.45 0.73
CA ARG A 25 -15.52 5.57 1.00
C ARG A 25 -14.21 6.35 1.17
N TRP A 26 -14.00 7.38 0.34
CA TRP A 26 -12.82 8.23 0.51
C TRP A 26 -12.87 9.03 1.81
N LEU A 27 -14.02 9.59 2.16
CA LEU A 27 -14.20 10.28 3.45
C LEU A 27 -13.93 9.33 4.63
N GLN A 28 -14.41 8.09 4.56
CA GLN A 28 -14.12 7.07 5.56
C GLN A 28 -12.61 6.79 5.69
N CYS A 29 -11.87 6.71 4.56
CA CYS A 29 -10.41 6.59 4.57
C CYS A 29 -9.75 7.82 5.23
N LEU A 30 -10.20 9.04 4.91
CA LEU A 30 -9.67 10.27 5.48
C LEU A 30 -9.90 10.34 7.00
N VAL A 31 -11.11 10.03 7.46
CA VAL A 31 -11.44 10.05 8.89
C VAL A 31 -10.68 8.98 9.64
N LEU A 32 -10.66 7.75 9.14
CA LEU A 32 -10.00 6.64 9.81
C LEU A 32 -8.48 6.85 9.92
N ASN A 33 -7.83 7.20 8.83
CA ASN A 33 -6.37 7.32 8.80
C ASN A 33 -5.88 8.70 9.25
N GLY A 34 -6.60 9.78 8.93
CA GLY A 34 -6.23 11.14 9.31
C GLY A 34 -6.62 11.46 10.75
N VAL A 35 -7.91 11.36 11.09
CA VAL A 35 -8.42 11.79 12.40
C VAL A 35 -8.17 10.72 13.46
N ILE A 36 -8.60 9.47 13.21
CA ILE A 36 -8.52 8.42 14.24
C ILE A 36 -7.06 7.96 14.41
N PHE A 37 -6.40 7.56 13.34
CA PHE A 37 -5.04 7.02 13.42
C PHE A 37 -3.99 8.12 13.69
N LEU A 38 -3.77 9.05 12.76
CA LEU A 38 -2.77 10.10 12.92
C LEU A 38 -3.12 11.08 14.03
N GLY A 39 -4.39 11.43 14.17
CA GLY A 39 -4.87 12.32 15.22
C GLY A 39 -4.62 11.75 16.63
N SER A 40 -4.90 10.46 16.85
CA SER A 40 -4.65 9.81 18.14
C SER A 40 -3.17 9.79 18.53
N VAL A 41 -2.28 9.56 17.55
CA VAL A 41 -0.83 9.62 17.76
C VAL A 41 -0.38 11.05 18.08
N GLY A 42 -0.92 12.03 17.38
CA GLY A 42 -0.66 13.44 17.65
C GLY A 42 -1.09 13.85 19.06
N VAL A 43 -2.32 13.53 19.43
CA VAL A 43 -2.87 13.80 20.78
C VAL A 43 -2.03 13.12 21.86
N PHE A 44 -1.66 11.85 21.65
CA PHE A 44 -0.80 11.17 22.62
C PHE A 44 0.55 11.88 22.79
N ARG A 45 1.23 12.23 21.71
CA ARG A 45 2.55 12.87 21.77
C ARG A 45 2.52 14.28 22.34
N LEU A 46 1.53 15.08 21.95
CA LEU A 46 1.48 16.50 22.27
C LEU A 46 0.77 16.82 23.59
N VAL A 47 -0.13 15.95 24.04
CA VAL A 47 -0.98 16.19 25.20
C VAL A 47 -0.81 15.12 26.26
N VAL A 48 -1.11 13.85 25.91
CA VAL A 48 -1.19 12.77 26.92
C VAL A 48 0.18 12.47 27.53
N ASN A 49 1.21 12.30 26.73
CA ASN A 49 2.54 11.97 27.21
C ASN A 49 3.15 13.09 28.09
N PRO A 50 3.16 14.37 27.69
CA PRO A 50 3.64 15.46 28.56
C PRO A 50 2.86 15.58 29.86
N LEU A 51 1.52 15.43 29.81
CA LEU A 51 0.68 15.47 31.00
C LEU A 51 1.01 14.33 31.97
N LEU A 52 1.10 13.10 31.48
CA LEU A 52 1.48 11.94 32.30
C LEU A 52 2.87 12.12 32.91
N MET A 53 3.83 12.61 32.14
CA MET A 53 5.18 12.87 32.64
C MET A 53 5.21 13.94 33.73
N THR A 54 4.40 14.98 33.59
CA THR A 54 4.26 16.01 34.62
C THR A 54 3.69 15.44 35.92
N ILE A 55 2.68 14.60 35.83
CA ILE A 55 2.07 13.91 36.97
C ILE A 55 3.06 12.95 37.63
N VAL A 56 3.77 12.14 36.84
CA VAL A 56 4.78 11.19 37.36
C VAL A 56 5.89 11.96 38.07
N ARG A 57 6.41 13.06 37.51
CA ARG A 57 7.43 13.91 38.12
C ARG A 57 6.96 14.49 39.45
N TRP A 58 5.72 14.95 39.51
CA TRP A 58 5.15 15.55 40.70
C TRP A 58 4.97 14.54 41.84
N ILE A 59 4.56 13.27 41.51
CA ILE A 59 4.33 12.24 42.54
C ILE A 59 5.64 11.58 43.01
N SER A 60 6.56 11.28 42.10
CA SER A 60 7.71 10.41 42.40
C SER A 60 9.01 11.12 42.64
N GLY A 61 9.14 12.39 42.22
CA GLY A 61 10.40 13.14 42.34
C GLY A 61 11.59 12.50 41.60
N PHE A 62 11.34 11.67 40.59
CA PHE A 62 12.38 10.95 39.86
C PHE A 62 13.37 11.89 39.15
N GLU A 63 14.64 11.48 39.09
CA GLU A 63 15.67 12.12 38.29
C GLU A 63 15.39 12.02 36.79
N GLU A 64 16.01 12.90 36.00
CA GLU A 64 15.77 13.00 34.55
C GLU A 64 16.00 11.69 33.78
N GLU A 65 17.00 10.90 34.16
CA GLU A 65 17.28 9.60 33.52
C GLU A 65 16.14 8.59 33.71
N SER A 66 15.56 8.56 34.91
CA SER A 66 14.38 7.71 35.17
C SER A 66 13.17 8.18 34.40
N MET A 67 12.98 9.49 34.24
CA MET A 67 11.88 10.07 33.45
C MET A 67 11.96 9.68 31.98
N GLN A 68 13.15 9.63 31.38
CA GLN A 68 13.30 9.19 30.00
C GLN A 68 12.86 7.73 29.82
N LYS A 69 13.26 6.83 30.71
CA LYS A 69 12.84 5.41 30.68
C LYS A 69 11.33 5.26 30.80
N TRP A 70 10.68 6.05 31.65
CA TRP A 70 9.21 6.08 31.76
C TRP A 70 8.53 6.60 30.48
N THR A 71 9.09 7.62 29.85
CA THR A 71 8.59 8.15 28.57
C THR A 71 8.62 7.08 27.49
N GLU A 72 9.72 6.35 27.35
CA GLU A 72 9.89 5.27 26.40
C GLU A 72 8.92 4.11 26.69
N ALA A 73 8.78 3.72 27.94
CA ALA A 73 7.86 2.67 28.37
C ALA A 73 6.38 3.03 28.06
N LEU A 74 5.96 4.25 28.35
CA LEU A 74 4.62 4.74 28.04
C LEU A 74 4.37 4.84 26.54
N TYR A 75 5.38 5.26 25.77
CA TYR A 75 5.29 5.28 24.32
C TYR A 75 5.14 3.86 23.76
N PHE A 76 5.92 2.91 24.26
CA PHE A 76 5.83 1.51 23.85
C PHE A 76 4.47 0.90 24.22
N LEU A 77 3.98 1.18 25.42
CA LEU A 77 2.65 0.72 25.86
C LEU A 77 1.54 1.29 24.96
N HIS A 78 1.58 2.59 24.67
CA HIS A 78 0.65 3.23 23.74
C HIS A 78 0.73 2.62 22.34
N LEU A 79 1.94 2.39 21.84
CA LEU A 79 2.15 1.72 20.55
C LEU A 79 1.45 0.36 20.52
N LEU A 80 1.69 -0.46 21.52
CA LEU A 80 1.18 -1.83 21.56
C LEU A 80 -0.34 -1.91 21.79
N THR A 81 -0.87 -1.08 22.69
CA THR A 81 -2.29 -1.16 23.14
C THR A 81 -3.24 -0.36 22.26
N TRP A 82 -2.77 0.66 21.57
CA TRP A 82 -3.60 1.54 20.77
C TRP A 82 -3.20 1.56 19.30
N VAL A 83 -1.97 1.93 19.02
CA VAL A 83 -1.53 2.18 17.64
C VAL A 83 -1.58 0.92 16.79
N VAL A 84 -1.06 -0.20 17.27
CA VAL A 84 -1.05 -1.49 16.54
C VAL A 84 -2.46 -2.00 16.28
N PRO A 85 -3.40 -2.05 17.26
CA PRO A 85 -4.80 -2.45 16.98
C PRO A 85 -5.50 -1.51 16.01
N VAL A 86 -5.38 -0.19 16.19
CA VAL A 86 -6.01 0.79 15.29
C VAL A 86 -5.44 0.69 13.88
N TYR A 87 -4.13 0.55 13.74
CA TYR A 87 -3.48 0.37 12.44
C TYR A 87 -3.96 -0.92 11.75
N SER A 88 -4.03 -2.03 12.48
CA SER A 88 -4.48 -3.32 11.94
C SER A 88 -5.94 -3.25 11.47
N LEU A 89 -6.81 -2.63 12.27
CA LEU A 89 -8.21 -2.42 11.89
C LEU A 89 -8.32 -1.49 10.69
N SER A 90 -7.57 -0.39 10.67
CA SER A 90 -7.52 0.54 9.54
C SER A 90 -7.07 -0.15 8.26
N TYR A 91 -6.06 -1.02 8.33
CA TYR A 91 -5.58 -1.79 7.19
C TYR A 91 -6.68 -2.67 6.59
N LEU A 92 -7.41 -3.42 7.42
CA LEU A 92 -8.50 -4.30 6.96
C LEU A 92 -9.66 -3.51 6.34
N LEU A 93 -10.08 -2.42 6.98
CA LEU A 93 -11.15 -1.56 6.46
C LEU A 93 -10.75 -0.87 5.16
N ASN A 94 -9.52 -0.38 5.06
CA ASN A 94 -9.00 0.25 3.85
C ASN A 94 -9.01 -0.72 2.66
N ILE A 95 -8.65 -2.00 2.85
CA ILE A 95 -8.72 -3.00 1.77
C ILE A 95 -10.13 -3.07 1.18
N ALA A 96 -11.16 -3.15 2.03
CA ALA A 96 -12.55 -3.22 1.57
C ALA A 96 -12.99 -1.91 0.86
N TRP A 97 -12.70 -0.76 1.45
CA TRP A 97 -13.09 0.53 0.89
C TRP A 97 -12.35 0.86 -0.41
N HIS A 98 -11.07 0.53 -0.51
CA HIS A 98 -10.31 0.68 -1.75
C HIS A 98 -10.86 -0.20 -2.87
N GLN A 99 -11.32 -1.42 -2.54
CA GLN A 99 -11.97 -2.30 -3.52
C GLN A 99 -13.30 -1.72 -3.99
N ASP A 100 -14.11 -1.14 -3.09
CA ASP A 100 -15.36 -0.48 -3.45
C ASP A 100 -15.11 0.72 -4.38
N ILE A 101 -14.11 1.57 -4.05
CA ILE A 101 -13.71 2.72 -4.88
C ILE A 101 -13.27 2.24 -6.27
N ALA A 102 -12.45 1.20 -6.36
CA ALA A 102 -11.99 0.67 -7.63
C ALA A 102 -13.14 0.15 -8.49
N ASN A 103 -14.03 -0.66 -7.90
CA ASN A 103 -15.19 -1.22 -8.61
C ASN A 103 -16.11 -0.14 -9.17
N GLU A 104 -16.40 0.87 -8.37
CA GLU A 104 -17.27 1.99 -8.76
C GLU A 104 -16.60 2.88 -9.81
N THR A 105 -15.29 3.14 -9.67
CA THR A 105 -14.52 3.89 -10.67
C THR A 105 -14.53 3.17 -12.01
N PHE A 106 -14.40 1.85 -12.02
CA PHE A 106 -14.53 1.04 -13.25
C PHE A 106 -15.92 1.11 -13.87
N ALA A 107 -16.96 1.00 -13.06
CA ALA A 107 -18.34 1.08 -13.56
C ALA A 107 -18.62 2.42 -14.26
N ILE A 108 -18.00 3.50 -13.79
CA ILE A 108 -18.15 4.84 -14.40
C ILE A 108 -17.25 4.98 -15.64
N PHE A 109 -16.01 4.47 -15.58
CA PHE A 109 -15.00 4.70 -16.62
C PHE A 109 -15.17 3.78 -17.83
N SER A 110 -15.53 2.51 -17.61
CA SER A 110 -15.62 1.48 -18.65
C SER A 110 -16.85 0.58 -18.42
N PRO A 111 -18.06 1.11 -18.55
CA PRO A 111 -19.30 0.36 -18.27
C PRO A 111 -19.50 -0.85 -19.19
N SER A 112 -18.82 -0.89 -20.34
CA SER A 112 -18.91 -1.98 -21.31
C SER A 112 -17.99 -3.16 -21.02
N ASP A 113 -17.01 -3.00 -20.13
CA ASP A 113 -16.06 -4.07 -19.82
C ASP A 113 -16.68 -5.04 -18.80
N PRO A 114 -16.89 -6.31 -19.17
CA PRO A 114 -17.51 -7.27 -18.27
C PRO A 114 -16.56 -7.59 -17.10
N ARG A 115 -17.07 -7.47 -15.91
CA ARG A 115 -16.35 -7.95 -14.71
C ARG A 115 -16.19 -9.46 -14.79
N VAL A 116 -14.96 -9.96 -14.70
CA VAL A 116 -14.70 -11.40 -14.65
C VAL A 116 -15.28 -11.98 -13.37
N LYS A 117 -16.28 -12.86 -13.54
CA LYS A 117 -16.90 -13.59 -12.42
C LYS A 117 -15.94 -14.69 -11.97
N THR A 118 -15.37 -14.57 -10.80
CA THR A 118 -14.52 -15.60 -10.17
C THR A 118 -15.21 -16.18 -8.93
N THR A 119 -14.95 -17.44 -8.62
CA THR A 119 -15.45 -18.08 -7.38
C THR A 119 -14.84 -17.41 -6.15
N LEU A 120 -15.51 -17.53 -5.01
CA LEU A 120 -15.00 -16.95 -3.75
C LEU A 120 -13.62 -17.52 -3.38
N THR A 121 -13.43 -18.83 -3.54
CA THR A 121 -12.15 -19.50 -3.29
C THR A 121 -11.03 -18.96 -4.17
N ALA A 122 -11.29 -18.80 -5.49
CA ALA A 122 -10.31 -18.22 -6.41
C ALA A 122 -9.93 -16.78 -6.02
N ARG A 123 -10.89 -15.97 -5.54
CA ARG A 123 -10.62 -14.60 -5.05
C ARG A 123 -9.74 -14.60 -3.82
N ILE A 124 -10.00 -15.51 -2.85
CA ILE A 124 -9.18 -15.61 -1.63
C ILE A 124 -7.76 -16.02 -1.99
N VAL A 125 -7.59 -17.05 -2.82
CA VAL A 125 -6.26 -17.52 -3.26
C VAL A 125 -5.52 -16.43 -4.01
N ASP A 126 -6.16 -15.72 -4.95
CA ASP A 126 -5.55 -14.61 -5.69
C ASP A 126 -5.17 -13.45 -4.74
N ALA A 127 -6.01 -13.15 -3.74
CA ALA A 127 -5.71 -12.12 -2.73
C ALA A 127 -4.50 -12.50 -1.85
N LEU A 128 -4.41 -13.75 -1.42
CA LEU A 128 -3.28 -14.25 -0.63
C LEU A 128 -1.99 -14.22 -1.45
N MET A 129 -2.03 -14.69 -2.69
CA MET A 129 -0.87 -14.63 -3.60
C MET A 129 -0.42 -13.20 -3.87
N ARG A 130 -1.35 -12.27 -4.09
CA ARG A 130 -1.01 -10.84 -4.24
C ARG A 130 -0.30 -10.28 -3.03
N ASN A 131 -0.87 -10.52 -1.84
CA ASN A 131 -0.26 -10.03 -0.61
C ASN A 131 1.14 -10.60 -0.41
N LEU A 132 1.33 -11.89 -0.69
CA LEU A 132 2.64 -12.53 -0.63
C LEU A 132 3.64 -11.89 -1.61
N LEU A 133 3.24 -11.67 -2.87
CA LEU A 133 4.07 -11.00 -3.88
C LEU A 133 4.46 -9.59 -3.44
N ASN A 134 3.51 -8.84 -2.89
CA ASN A 134 3.74 -7.48 -2.40
C ASN A 134 4.68 -7.46 -1.17
N ILE A 135 4.54 -8.41 -0.25
CA ILE A 135 5.45 -8.56 0.90
C ILE A 135 6.87 -8.88 0.44
N ILE A 136 7.04 -9.83 -0.49
CA ILE A 136 8.37 -10.20 -1.02
C ILE A 136 8.99 -8.99 -1.73
N PHE A 137 8.20 -8.25 -2.51
CA PHE A 137 8.70 -7.06 -3.21
C PHE A 137 9.02 -5.91 -2.24
N ALA A 138 8.22 -5.71 -1.20
CA ALA A 138 8.52 -4.73 -0.15
C ALA A 138 9.81 -5.08 0.61
N LEU A 139 10.02 -6.37 0.91
CA LEU A 139 11.27 -6.86 1.52
C LEU A 139 12.46 -6.64 0.58
N GLN A 140 12.33 -6.96 -0.70
CA GLN A 140 13.36 -6.68 -1.71
C GLN A 140 13.69 -5.17 -1.75
N THR A 141 12.68 -4.32 -1.76
CA THR A 141 12.83 -2.86 -1.76
C THR A 141 13.58 -2.37 -0.51
N TRP A 142 13.23 -2.93 0.65
CA TRP A 142 13.91 -2.61 1.91
C TRP A 142 15.39 -3.04 1.88
N LEU A 143 15.69 -4.24 1.37
CA LEU A 143 17.07 -4.75 1.23
C LEU A 143 17.91 -3.90 0.26
N LEU A 144 17.31 -3.41 -0.82
CA LEU A 144 17.99 -2.53 -1.77
C LEU A 144 18.47 -1.22 -1.14
N GLY A 145 17.79 -0.76 -0.07
CA GLY A 145 18.21 0.42 0.68
C GLY A 145 19.56 0.31 1.37
N PHE A 146 20.06 -0.92 1.63
CA PHE A 146 21.36 -1.15 2.26
C PHE A 146 22.53 -1.15 1.28
N VAL A 147 22.28 -1.07 -0.04
CA VAL A 147 23.36 -1.03 -1.03
C VAL A 147 24.13 0.29 -0.90
N PRO A 148 25.46 0.26 -0.63
CA PRO A 148 26.23 1.49 -0.47
C PRO A 148 26.17 2.36 -1.74
N TYR A 149 26.22 3.67 -1.55
CA TYR A 149 26.20 4.73 -2.57
C TYR A 149 24.91 4.85 -3.39
N ILE A 150 24.36 3.76 -3.91
CA ILE A 150 23.19 3.75 -4.80
C ILE A 150 21.90 3.28 -4.16
N GLY A 151 21.96 2.78 -2.91
CA GLY A 151 20.81 2.17 -2.21
C GLY A 151 19.61 3.09 -2.09
N THR A 152 19.83 4.36 -1.78
CA THR A 152 18.75 5.35 -1.68
C THR A 152 18.01 5.51 -3.01
N PHE A 153 18.75 5.58 -4.13
CA PHE A 153 18.15 5.69 -5.46
C PHE A 153 17.40 4.42 -5.86
N LEU A 154 17.98 3.24 -5.59
CA LEU A 154 17.34 1.96 -5.84
C LEU A 154 16.07 1.79 -4.99
N ASN A 155 16.13 2.15 -3.72
CA ASN A 155 14.98 2.11 -2.82
C ASN A 155 13.86 3.04 -3.31
N LEU A 156 14.18 4.30 -3.62
CA LEU A 156 13.20 5.25 -4.15
C LEU A 156 12.54 4.75 -5.44
N THR A 157 13.34 4.24 -6.37
CA THR A 157 12.84 3.68 -7.64
C THR A 157 11.93 2.47 -7.40
N SER A 158 12.33 1.57 -6.51
CA SER A 158 11.54 0.39 -6.15
C SER A 158 10.25 0.77 -5.42
N MET A 159 10.28 1.79 -4.55
CA MET A 159 9.06 2.34 -3.92
C MET A 159 8.08 2.91 -4.95
N CYS A 160 8.56 3.63 -5.97
CA CYS A 160 7.70 4.09 -7.07
C CYS A 160 7.02 2.91 -7.78
N LEU A 161 7.75 1.85 -8.06
CA LEU A 161 7.21 0.64 -8.68
C LEU A 161 6.21 -0.08 -7.76
N LEU A 162 6.51 -0.18 -6.46
CA LEU A 162 5.62 -0.81 -5.48
C LEU A 162 4.28 -0.08 -5.39
N ILE A 163 4.30 1.25 -5.24
CA ILE A 163 3.07 2.07 -5.19
C ILE A 163 2.28 1.95 -6.48
N SER A 164 2.94 2.00 -7.63
CA SER A 164 2.28 1.83 -8.93
C SER A 164 1.66 0.45 -9.08
N THR A 165 2.39 -0.61 -8.73
CA THR A 165 1.89 -1.98 -8.76
C THR A 165 0.64 -2.11 -7.92
N TYR A 166 0.69 -1.61 -6.69
CA TYR A 166 -0.44 -1.61 -5.75
C TYR A 166 -1.67 -0.90 -6.33
N SER A 167 -1.46 0.27 -6.97
CA SER A 167 -2.55 1.07 -7.55
C SER A 167 -3.20 0.40 -8.76
N PHE A 168 -2.38 -0.20 -9.66
CA PHE A 168 -2.87 -0.87 -10.86
C PHE A 168 -3.43 -2.26 -10.61
N GLU A 169 -3.11 -2.87 -9.47
CA GLU A 169 -3.56 -4.21 -9.13
C GLU A 169 -5.08 -4.33 -9.10
N TYR A 170 -5.78 -3.34 -8.58
CA TYR A 170 -7.25 -3.28 -8.58
C TYR A 170 -7.82 -3.34 -10.00
N ARG A 171 -7.18 -2.66 -10.94
CA ARG A 171 -7.55 -2.69 -12.36
C ARG A 171 -7.34 -4.07 -12.97
N TRP A 172 -6.18 -4.67 -12.75
CA TRP A 172 -5.86 -5.98 -13.34
C TRP A 172 -6.69 -7.12 -12.75
N VAL A 173 -7.01 -7.02 -11.46
CA VAL A 173 -7.96 -7.96 -10.81
C VAL A 173 -9.33 -7.86 -11.46
N TYR A 174 -9.82 -6.65 -11.67
CA TYR A 174 -11.11 -6.44 -12.34
C TYR A 174 -11.12 -7.04 -13.76
N LEU A 175 -10.03 -6.88 -14.51
CA LEU A 175 -9.85 -7.43 -15.86
C LEU A 175 -9.51 -8.93 -15.87
N GLY A 176 -9.33 -9.58 -14.73
CA GLY A 176 -9.01 -11.00 -14.61
C GLY A 176 -7.59 -11.36 -15.07
N TRP A 177 -6.64 -10.41 -15.04
CA TRP A 177 -5.26 -10.71 -15.41
C TRP A 177 -4.58 -11.59 -14.38
N GLU A 178 -3.85 -12.60 -14.82
CA GLU A 178 -3.03 -13.46 -13.98
C GLU A 178 -1.79 -12.73 -13.43
N SER A 179 -1.32 -13.10 -12.25
CA SER A 179 -0.20 -12.42 -11.57
C SER A 179 1.07 -12.35 -12.43
N HIS A 180 1.43 -13.43 -13.15
CA HIS A 180 2.61 -13.45 -14.01
C HIS A 180 2.50 -12.48 -15.21
N VAL A 181 1.28 -12.24 -15.72
CA VAL A 181 1.04 -11.28 -16.81
C VAL A 181 1.23 -9.85 -16.31
N ARG A 182 0.74 -9.56 -15.08
CA ARG A 182 0.88 -8.26 -14.41
C ARG A 182 2.34 -7.90 -14.21
N LEU A 183 3.14 -8.82 -13.64
CA LEU A 183 4.57 -8.60 -13.38
C LEU A 183 5.34 -8.35 -14.67
N ARG A 184 5.15 -9.18 -15.70
CA ARG A 184 5.80 -8.96 -17.02
C ARG A 184 5.38 -7.65 -17.67
N PHE A 185 4.14 -7.22 -17.48
CA PHE A 185 3.67 -5.94 -17.99
C PHE A 185 4.37 -4.78 -17.33
N ILE A 186 4.57 -4.81 -16.00
CA ILE A 186 5.32 -3.79 -15.27
C ILE A 186 6.77 -3.75 -15.74
N GLU A 187 7.45 -4.90 -15.84
CA GLU A 187 8.83 -4.99 -16.28
C GLU A 187 9.05 -4.46 -17.70
N ARG A 188 8.08 -4.64 -18.58
CA ARG A 188 8.11 -4.07 -19.93
C ARG A 188 7.89 -2.55 -19.95
N HIS A 189 7.15 -2.03 -18.98
CA HIS A 189 6.74 -0.61 -18.92
C HIS A 189 7.32 0.10 -17.69
N TRP A 190 8.42 -0.38 -17.15
CA TRP A 190 8.99 0.05 -15.88
C TRP A 190 9.12 1.58 -15.74
N ALA A 191 9.59 2.27 -16.79
CA ALA A 191 9.76 3.72 -16.78
C ALA A 191 8.43 4.48 -16.64
N TYR A 192 7.33 3.91 -17.19
CA TYR A 192 5.99 4.46 -17.01
C TYR A 192 5.56 4.31 -15.54
N PHE A 193 5.76 3.12 -14.96
CA PHE A 193 5.35 2.82 -13.59
C PHE A 193 6.18 3.58 -12.55
N ILE A 194 7.49 3.77 -12.78
CA ILE A 194 8.30 4.68 -11.95
C ILE A 194 7.70 6.08 -11.97
N GLY A 195 7.42 6.62 -13.16
CA GLY A 195 6.83 7.95 -13.28
C GLY A 195 5.44 8.07 -12.66
N PHE A 196 4.63 7.00 -12.67
CA PHE A 196 3.32 7.01 -12.04
C PHE A 196 3.41 6.99 -10.51
N GLY A 197 4.29 6.19 -9.93
CA GLY A 197 4.48 6.10 -8.48
C GLY A 197 5.21 7.30 -7.86
N LEU A 198 5.96 8.06 -8.68
CA LEU A 198 6.84 9.11 -8.19
C LEU A 198 6.16 10.17 -7.31
N PRO A 199 5.00 10.75 -7.66
CA PRO A 199 4.38 11.79 -6.83
C PRO A 199 4.05 11.30 -5.42
N SER A 200 3.45 10.13 -5.32
CA SER A 200 3.09 9.52 -4.03
C SER A 200 4.31 9.12 -3.23
N THR A 201 5.34 8.56 -3.87
CA THR A 201 6.59 8.18 -3.21
C THR A 201 7.31 9.42 -2.64
N VAL A 202 7.42 10.50 -3.43
CA VAL A 202 8.06 11.74 -2.98
C VAL A 202 7.27 12.35 -1.82
N LEU A 203 5.95 12.41 -1.93
CA LEU A 203 5.12 12.97 -0.87
C LEU A 203 5.25 12.17 0.43
N CYS A 204 5.26 10.85 0.36
CA CYS A 204 5.42 9.98 1.49
C CYS A 204 6.84 10.04 2.08
N SER A 205 7.89 10.20 1.27
CA SER A 205 9.28 10.24 1.75
C SER A 205 9.62 11.47 2.62
N VAL A 206 8.79 12.52 2.59
CA VAL A 206 8.98 13.74 3.41
C VAL A 206 8.65 13.49 4.89
N PHE A 207 7.81 12.48 5.18
CA PHE A 207 7.31 12.23 6.53
C PHE A 207 8.03 11.05 7.20
N PRO A 208 8.11 11.02 8.55
CA PRO A 208 8.56 9.83 9.27
C PRO A 208 7.72 8.61 8.91
N ARG A 209 8.35 7.43 8.78
CA ARG A 209 7.71 6.18 8.31
C ARG A 209 6.36 5.84 8.93
N PHE A 210 6.14 6.25 10.16
CA PHE A 210 4.88 5.99 10.86
C PHE A 210 3.73 6.87 10.36
N ILE A 211 4.02 8.17 10.12
CA ILE A 211 3.06 9.15 9.60
C ILE A 211 2.80 8.90 8.12
N ASP A 212 3.82 8.51 7.39
CA ASP A 212 3.82 8.14 5.99
C ASP A 212 2.70 7.13 5.65
N ASN A 213 2.57 6.03 6.42
CA ASN A 213 1.54 5.03 6.20
C ASN A 213 0.10 5.61 6.30
N GLY A 214 -0.14 6.50 7.24
CA GLY A 214 -1.44 7.17 7.39
C GLY A 214 -1.74 8.09 6.20
N ILE A 215 -0.77 8.90 5.81
CA ILE A 215 -0.87 9.81 4.65
C ILE A 215 -1.07 9.01 3.36
N PHE A 216 -0.28 7.95 3.17
CA PHE A 216 -0.43 7.07 2.01
C PHE A 216 -1.85 6.50 1.93
N SER A 217 -2.38 5.97 3.03
CA SER A 217 -3.73 5.39 3.07
C SER A 217 -4.84 6.41 2.74
N MET A 218 -4.65 7.69 3.07
CA MET A 218 -5.58 8.77 2.70
C MET A 218 -5.51 9.14 1.21
N LEU A 219 -4.32 9.07 0.61
CA LEU A 219 -4.07 9.45 -0.78
C LEU A 219 -4.28 8.30 -1.76
N PHE A 220 -4.18 7.07 -1.29
CA PHE A 220 -4.23 5.88 -2.13
C PHE A 220 -5.50 5.74 -2.97
N PRO A 221 -6.71 6.14 -2.52
CA PRO A 221 -7.89 6.23 -3.38
C PRO A 221 -7.68 7.06 -4.65
N ILE A 222 -6.91 8.15 -4.58
CA ILE A 222 -6.57 8.97 -5.75
C ILE A 222 -5.71 8.14 -6.73
N CYS A 223 -4.72 7.41 -6.20
CA CYS A 223 -3.88 6.53 -7.01
C CYS A 223 -4.69 5.42 -7.70
N ILE A 224 -5.68 4.85 -7.02
CA ILE A 224 -6.59 3.85 -7.60
C ILE A 224 -7.41 4.47 -8.74
N MET A 225 -8.05 5.61 -8.51
CA MET A 225 -8.89 6.27 -9.52
C MET A 225 -8.08 6.64 -10.76
N THR A 226 -6.88 7.20 -10.58
CA THR A 226 -6.00 7.55 -11.70
C THR A 226 -5.46 6.31 -12.42
N ALA A 227 -5.11 5.22 -11.71
CA ALA A 227 -4.67 3.96 -12.29
C ALA A 227 -5.75 3.28 -13.14
N VAL A 228 -7.02 3.32 -12.70
CA VAL A 228 -8.16 2.79 -13.46
C VAL A 228 -8.29 3.52 -14.79
N ALA A 229 -8.17 4.83 -14.79
CA ALA A 229 -8.29 5.66 -16.00
C ALA A 229 -7.02 5.71 -16.85
N ALA A 230 -5.87 5.30 -16.33
CA ALA A 230 -4.59 5.35 -17.01
C ALA A 230 -4.52 4.42 -18.22
N ARG A 231 -3.73 4.81 -19.23
CA ARG A 231 -3.49 4.01 -20.44
C ARG A 231 -1.99 3.84 -20.69
N PRO A 232 -1.34 2.89 -19.97
CA PRO A 232 0.07 2.60 -20.20
C PRO A 232 0.28 2.16 -21.66
N ARG A 233 1.11 2.92 -22.40
CA ARG A 233 1.51 2.55 -23.75
C ARG A 233 2.94 2.06 -23.73
N SER A 234 3.25 1.00 -24.46
CA SER A 234 4.61 0.49 -24.58
C SER A 234 5.51 1.56 -25.21
N MET A 235 6.62 1.84 -24.55
CA MET A 235 7.76 2.48 -25.17
C MET A 235 8.61 1.37 -25.78
N THR A 236 8.52 1.19 -27.08
CA THR A 236 9.21 0.13 -27.83
C THR A 236 10.74 0.21 -27.77
N THR A 237 11.29 1.30 -27.22
CA THR A 237 12.74 1.59 -27.21
C THR A 237 13.45 1.16 -25.92
N LEU A 238 12.74 0.92 -24.83
CA LEU A 238 13.34 0.52 -23.56
C LEU A 238 13.19 -0.98 -23.36
N GLY A 239 14.31 -1.67 -23.16
CA GLY A 239 14.33 -3.11 -22.89
C GLY A 239 13.56 -3.48 -21.59
N ARG A 240 13.16 -4.75 -21.48
CA ARG A 240 12.60 -5.31 -20.25
C ARG A 240 13.67 -5.35 -19.15
N ILE A 241 13.36 -4.80 -17.97
CA ILE A 241 14.20 -4.93 -16.79
C ILE A 241 13.58 -6.01 -15.89
N PRO A 242 14.32 -7.08 -15.55
CA PRO A 242 13.79 -8.18 -14.74
C PRO A 242 13.79 -7.81 -13.25
N ILE A 243 12.84 -6.97 -12.85
CA ILE A 243 12.73 -6.40 -11.49
C ILE A 243 12.18 -7.45 -10.51
N TYR A 244 11.29 -8.32 -10.98
CA TYR A 244 10.55 -9.28 -10.16
C TYR A 244 11.13 -10.70 -10.18
N VAL A 245 12.37 -10.90 -10.63
CA VAL A 245 12.99 -12.25 -10.72
C VAL A 245 13.00 -12.97 -9.37
N LEU A 246 13.31 -12.26 -8.29
CA LEU A 246 13.28 -12.85 -6.95
C LEU A 246 11.87 -13.26 -6.58
N VAL A 247 10.91 -12.40 -6.84
CA VAL A 247 9.48 -12.62 -6.58
C VAL A 247 8.97 -13.82 -7.37
N GLU A 248 9.28 -13.90 -8.68
CA GLU A 248 8.90 -15.03 -9.56
C GLU A 248 9.54 -16.35 -9.10
N ARG A 249 10.81 -16.35 -8.69
CA ARG A 249 11.49 -17.56 -8.19
C ARG A 249 10.90 -18.07 -6.90
N VAL A 250 10.70 -17.19 -5.92
CA VAL A 250 10.14 -17.58 -4.60
C VAL A 250 8.71 -18.08 -4.78
N THR A 251 7.90 -17.42 -5.59
CA THR A 251 6.50 -17.83 -5.84
C THR A 251 6.45 -19.14 -6.60
N GLY A 252 7.31 -19.31 -7.62
CA GLY A 252 7.40 -20.58 -8.36
C GLY A 252 7.83 -21.76 -7.49
N PHE A 253 8.73 -21.53 -6.54
CA PHE A 253 9.14 -22.54 -5.56
C PHE A 253 7.96 -22.92 -4.64
N LEU A 254 7.24 -21.90 -4.08
CA LEU A 254 6.10 -22.13 -3.19
C LEU A 254 4.96 -22.89 -3.89
N ILE A 255 4.66 -22.56 -5.14
CA ILE A 255 3.60 -23.25 -5.90
C ILE A 255 4.00 -24.72 -6.12
N ARG A 256 5.25 -25.00 -6.50
CA ARG A 256 5.73 -26.39 -6.70
C ARG A 256 5.64 -27.23 -5.41
N THR A 257 6.06 -26.66 -4.27
CA THR A 257 5.96 -27.37 -2.98
C THR A 257 4.52 -27.63 -2.56
N MET A 258 3.58 -26.72 -2.86
CA MET A 258 2.16 -26.95 -2.59
C MET A 258 1.55 -28.03 -3.50
N ASP A 259 1.94 -28.08 -4.77
CA ASP A 259 1.48 -29.12 -5.70
C ASP A 259 2.03 -30.50 -5.35
N GLU A 260 3.30 -30.59 -4.93
CA GLU A 260 3.91 -31.84 -4.44
C GLU A 260 3.22 -32.33 -3.17
N GLN A 261 2.88 -31.45 -2.24
CA GLN A 261 2.12 -31.83 -1.03
C GLN A 261 0.71 -32.32 -1.36
N LYS A 262 0.01 -31.71 -2.32
CA LYS A 262 -1.29 -32.20 -2.78
C LYS A 262 -1.19 -33.58 -3.43
N LEU A 263 -0.18 -33.81 -4.24
CA LEU A 263 0.06 -35.10 -4.89
C LEU A 263 0.29 -36.20 -3.84
N ASN A 264 1.10 -35.92 -2.83
CA ASN A 264 1.41 -36.86 -1.76
C ASN A 264 0.21 -37.11 -0.83
N SER A 265 -0.69 -36.15 -0.64
CA SER A 265 -1.91 -36.33 0.15
C SER A 265 -3.01 -37.11 -0.54
N HIS A 266 -2.92 -37.31 -1.86
CA HIS A 266 -3.84 -38.16 -2.64
C HIS A 266 -3.31 -39.59 -2.85
N VAL A 267 -2.07 -39.89 -2.43
CA VAL A 267 -1.42 -41.22 -2.57
C VAL A 267 -1.45 -41.99 -1.23
N CYS A 268 -1.79 -41.34 -0.12
CA CYS A 268 -2.11 -41.96 1.17
C CYS A 268 -3.62 -42.07 1.37
#